data_3d72d32a61a29ea92d0633bbaebfcd14
#
_entry.id   3d72d32a61a29ea92d0633bbaebfcd14
#
_cell.length_a   1.000
_cell.length_b   1.000
_cell.length_c   1.000
_cell.angle_alpha   90.00
_cell.angle_beta   90.00
_cell.angle_gamma   90.00
#
_symmetry.space_group_name_H-M   'P 1'
#
loop_
_entity.id
_entity.type
_entity.pdbx_description
1 polymer ?
#
loop_
_entity_poly.entity_id
_entity_poly.type
_entity_poly.pdbx_seq_one_letter_code
_entity_poly.pdbx_strand_id
1 'polypeptide(L)'
;FEIAIRLEKDPSIDAFYTDEDKVRTDLSEYFQPHFKPDFNLDLLRSNNYICHFFVVRREIAEKTGGLRPEYNGAQDYDYIFRCTEMAGKIVHIPRVLYHWRVHSASTADNPASKLYAYEAGKKAIEGNLARCGEEGTVTLRSDYGFYDVDYKLRGTPLVSILIPNKDQADTLRTCLE
;
A
#
# COMPACT_ATOMS: atom_id res chain seq x y z
N PHE A 1 -8.90 -18.74 9.65
CA PHE A 1 -8.35 -19.25 10.92
C PHE A 1 -7.44 -18.21 11.56
N GLU A 2 -6.37 -17.77 10.93
CA GLU A 2 -5.40 -16.81 11.48
C GLU A 2 -6.03 -15.48 11.94
N ILE A 3 -7.01 -14.99 11.21
CA ILE A 3 -7.75 -13.77 11.56
C ILE A 3 -8.62 -14.01 12.80
N ALA A 4 -9.32 -15.14 12.86
CA ALA A 4 -10.20 -15.47 13.98
C ALA A 4 -9.43 -15.55 15.31
N ILE A 5 -8.26 -16.20 15.31
CA ILE A 5 -7.39 -16.27 16.49
C ILE A 5 -6.96 -14.88 16.99
N ARG A 6 -6.68 -13.95 16.04
CA ARG A 6 -6.27 -12.60 16.41
C ARG A 6 -7.43 -11.76 16.93
N LEU A 7 -8.61 -11.91 16.34
CA LEU A 7 -9.83 -11.24 16.81
C LEU A 7 -10.28 -11.76 18.19
N GLU A 8 -10.07 -13.03 18.48
CA GLU A 8 -10.35 -13.59 19.81
C GLU A 8 -9.45 -12.95 20.86
N LYS A 9 -8.17 -12.71 20.54
CA LYS A 9 -7.20 -12.06 21.44
C LYS A 9 -7.39 -10.55 21.53
N ASP A 10 -7.81 -9.93 20.45
CA ASP A 10 -7.98 -8.48 20.35
C ASP A 10 -9.16 -8.13 19.42
N PRO A 11 -10.36 -8.01 19.99
CA PRO A 11 -11.57 -7.68 19.23
C PRO A 11 -11.60 -6.23 18.72
N SER A 12 -10.64 -5.37 19.09
CA SER A 12 -10.56 -3.98 18.63
C SER A 12 -9.96 -3.83 17.23
N ILE A 13 -9.44 -4.90 16.63
CA ILE A 13 -8.82 -4.84 15.31
C ILE A 13 -9.90 -4.65 14.25
N ASP A 14 -9.71 -3.67 13.38
CA ASP A 14 -10.66 -3.28 12.33
C ASP A 14 -10.32 -3.84 10.96
N ALA A 15 -9.04 -3.99 10.66
CA ALA A 15 -8.59 -4.53 9.39
C ALA A 15 -7.32 -5.38 9.53
N PHE A 16 -7.16 -6.32 8.59
CA PHE A 16 -5.98 -7.16 8.45
C PHE A 16 -5.52 -7.19 7.01
N TYR A 17 -4.24 -7.41 6.83
CA TYR A 17 -3.67 -7.84 5.56
C TYR A 17 -2.54 -8.85 5.82
N THR A 18 -2.19 -9.61 4.78
CA THR A 18 -1.23 -10.71 4.88
C THR A 18 -0.16 -10.60 3.81
N ASP A 19 0.92 -11.35 3.97
CA ASP A 19 1.86 -11.59 2.89
C ASP A 19 1.20 -12.40 1.78
N GLU A 20 1.77 -12.33 0.59
CA GLU A 20 1.32 -13.08 -0.58
C GLU A 20 2.50 -13.63 -1.37
N ASP A 21 2.25 -14.58 -2.24
CA ASP A 21 3.15 -15.00 -3.30
C ASP A 21 2.40 -15.15 -4.62
N LYS A 22 3.13 -15.56 -5.63
CA LYS A 22 2.55 -15.91 -6.92
C LYS A 22 2.55 -17.43 -7.10
N VAL A 23 1.57 -17.93 -7.84
CA VAL A 23 1.48 -19.34 -8.19
C VAL A 23 1.19 -19.50 -9.69
N ARG A 24 1.82 -20.46 -10.32
CA ARG A 24 1.54 -20.78 -11.73
C ARG A 24 0.13 -21.30 -11.91
N THR A 25 -0.42 -21.16 -13.11
CA THR A 25 -1.80 -21.55 -13.42
C THR A 25 -2.09 -23.03 -13.09
N ASP A 26 -1.10 -23.91 -13.27
CA ASP A 26 -1.18 -25.35 -12.99
C ASP A 26 -0.84 -25.73 -11.55
N LEU A 27 -0.57 -24.74 -10.69
CA LEU A 27 -0.17 -24.90 -9.28
C LEU A 27 1.17 -25.62 -9.08
N SER A 28 1.99 -25.74 -10.12
CA SER A 28 3.28 -26.47 -10.09
C SER A 28 4.36 -25.75 -9.30
N GLU A 29 4.29 -24.42 -9.19
CA GLU A 29 5.33 -23.61 -8.58
C GLU A 29 4.75 -22.37 -7.87
N TYR A 30 5.21 -22.12 -6.65
CA TYR A 30 5.01 -20.89 -5.89
C TYR A 30 6.29 -20.06 -5.94
N PHE A 31 6.19 -18.77 -6.26
CA PHE A 31 7.34 -17.93 -6.52
C PHE A 31 7.07 -16.45 -6.19
N GLN A 32 8.13 -15.65 -6.15
CA GLN A 32 8.07 -14.21 -5.85
C GLN A 32 7.24 -13.88 -4.61
N PRO A 33 7.63 -14.37 -3.41
CA PRO A 33 6.94 -13.98 -2.18
C PRO A 33 7.08 -12.48 -1.96
N HIS A 34 5.98 -11.84 -1.54
CA HIS A 34 5.90 -10.45 -1.16
C HIS A 34 5.66 -10.37 0.35
N PHE A 35 6.74 -10.14 1.11
CA PHE A 35 6.70 -9.90 2.54
C PHE A 35 6.44 -8.42 2.79
N LYS A 36 5.39 -8.12 3.52
CA LYS A 36 4.89 -6.76 3.72
C LYS A 36 5.30 -6.23 5.09
N PRO A 37 5.55 -4.92 5.25
CA PRO A 37 5.77 -4.32 6.56
C PRO A 37 4.45 -4.15 7.31
N ASP A 38 4.53 -3.72 8.58
CA ASP A 38 3.38 -3.19 9.30
C ASP A 38 2.79 -1.97 8.58
N PHE A 39 1.54 -1.63 8.91
CA PHE A 39 0.81 -0.59 8.20
C PHE A 39 1.55 0.74 8.19
N ASN A 40 1.76 1.26 6.99
CA ASN A 40 2.39 2.55 6.74
C ASN A 40 1.63 3.26 5.61
N LEU A 41 1.03 4.39 5.93
CA LEU A 41 0.20 5.15 4.99
C LEU A 41 1.03 5.75 3.84
N ASP A 42 2.24 6.25 4.12
CA ASP A 42 3.08 6.84 3.09
C ASP A 42 3.56 5.78 2.10
N LEU A 43 3.90 4.58 2.60
CA LEU A 43 4.19 3.45 1.73
C LEU A 43 2.95 3.03 0.91
N LEU A 44 1.76 3.04 1.52
CA LEU A 44 0.52 2.76 0.79
C LEU A 44 0.27 3.81 -0.30
N ARG A 45 0.61 5.06 -0.08
CA ARG A 45 0.53 6.14 -1.10
C ARG A 45 1.59 6.00 -2.20
N SER A 46 2.68 5.29 -1.94
CA SER A 46 3.72 5.05 -2.95
C SER A 46 3.48 3.79 -3.78
N ASN A 47 2.76 2.80 -3.24
CA ASN A 47 2.48 1.53 -3.90
C ASN A 47 1.32 0.82 -3.21
N ASN A 48 0.46 0.13 -3.96
CA ASN A 48 -0.57 -0.75 -3.38
C ASN A 48 0.06 -2.01 -2.80
N TYR A 49 0.89 -1.90 -1.76
CA TYR A 49 1.59 -3.04 -1.17
C TYR A 49 0.65 -3.99 -0.40
N ILE A 50 -0.51 -3.50 0.06
CA ILE A 50 -1.49 -4.33 0.77
C ILE A 50 -2.14 -5.33 -0.18
N CYS A 51 -2.60 -4.90 -1.34
CA CYS A 51 -3.20 -5.64 -2.45
C CYS A 51 -4.03 -6.87 -1.99
N HIS A 52 -3.41 -8.02 -1.83
CA HIS A 52 -4.01 -9.26 -1.36
C HIS A 52 -3.26 -9.78 -0.12
N PHE A 53 -3.87 -10.36 0.83
CA PHE A 53 -5.25 -10.56 1.16
C PHE A 53 -5.68 -9.48 2.16
N PHE A 54 -6.69 -8.71 1.87
CA PHE A 54 -7.20 -7.63 2.73
C PHE A 54 -8.54 -8.04 3.34
N VAL A 55 -8.68 -7.87 4.64
CA VAL A 55 -9.92 -8.15 5.40
C VAL A 55 -10.26 -6.94 6.25
N VAL A 56 -11.51 -6.55 6.26
CA VAL A 56 -11.99 -5.39 7.01
C VAL A 56 -13.29 -5.73 7.74
N ARG A 57 -13.52 -5.10 8.86
CA ARG A 57 -14.74 -5.20 9.64
C ARG A 57 -15.96 -4.81 8.80
N ARG A 58 -17.06 -5.58 8.92
CA ARG A 58 -18.27 -5.38 8.11
C ARG A 58 -18.81 -3.96 8.21
N GLU A 59 -18.85 -3.38 9.41
CA GLU A 59 -19.37 -2.04 9.65
C GLU A 59 -18.58 -0.96 8.89
N ILE A 60 -17.26 -1.16 8.74
CA ILE A 60 -16.41 -0.28 7.93
C ILE A 60 -16.70 -0.50 6.45
N ALA A 61 -16.79 -1.76 6.01
CA ALA A 61 -17.10 -2.09 4.62
C ALA A 61 -18.45 -1.51 4.17
N GLU A 62 -19.46 -1.58 5.02
CA GLU A 62 -20.82 -1.04 4.75
C GLU A 62 -20.80 0.49 4.68
N LYS A 63 -20.12 1.16 5.61
CA LYS A 63 -19.98 2.63 5.62
C LYS A 63 -19.13 3.16 4.46
N THR A 64 -18.08 2.43 4.10
CA THR A 64 -17.18 2.79 3.00
C THR A 64 -17.90 2.69 1.64
N GLY A 65 -18.90 1.84 1.54
CA GLY A 65 -19.56 1.48 0.28
C GLY A 65 -18.72 0.49 -0.53
N GLY A 66 -19.23 0.06 -1.67
CA GLY A 66 -18.58 -0.93 -2.51
C GLY A 66 -17.39 -0.40 -3.33
N LEU A 67 -16.92 -1.23 -4.25
CA LEU A 67 -15.94 -0.84 -5.25
C LEU A 67 -16.55 0.19 -6.21
N ARG A 68 -15.75 1.17 -6.62
CA ARG A 68 -16.19 2.29 -7.44
C ARG A 68 -15.73 2.11 -8.91
N PRO A 69 -16.64 2.12 -9.90
CA PRO A 69 -16.31 1.89 -11.31
C PRO A 69 -15.30 2.89 -11.89
N GLU A 70 -15.30 4.12 -11.41
CA GLU A 70 -14.37 5.18 -11.85
C GLU A 70 -12.90 4.90 -11.53
N TYR A 71 -12.64 3.89 -10.68
CA TYR A 71 -11.30 3.38 -10.33
C TYR A 71 -11.02 2.01 -10.95
N ASN A 72 -11.73 1.64 -12.02
CA ASN A 72 -11.54 0.35 -12.68
C ASN A 72 -10.07 0.10 -13.04
N GLY A 73 -9.55 -1.05 -12.62
CA GLY A 73 -8.12 -1.41 -12.71
C GLY A 73 -7.31 -1.15 -11.44
N ALA A 74 -7.79 -0.27 -10.52
CA ALA A 74 -7.24 -0.02 -9.19
C ALA A 74 -8.36 0.19 -8.15
N GLN A 75 -9.51 -0.46 -8.37
CA GLN A 75 -10.68 -0.36 -7.50
C GLN A 75 -10.44 -0.90 -6.08
N ASP A 76 -9.58 -1.89 -5.95
CA ASP A 76 -9.10 -2.43 -4.68
C ASP A 76 -8.23 -1.41 -3.92
N TYR A 77 -7.38 -0.71 -4.61
CA TYR A 77 -6.51 0.32 -4.03
C TYR A 77 -7.32 1.49 -3.45
N ASP A 78 -8.28 2.03 -4.22
CA ASP A 78 -9.23 3.02 -3.73
C ASP A 78 -10.04 2.51 -2.53
N TYR A 79 -10.48 1.25 -2.58
CA TYR A 79 -11.24 0.64 -1.49
C TYR A 79 -10.43 0.48 -0.23
N ILE A 80 -9.17 0.02 -0.35
CA ILE A 80 -8.23 -0.11 0.77
C ILE A 80 -8.01 1.26 1.44
N PHE A 81 -7.76 2.33 0.68
CA PHE A 81 -7.64 3.67 1.24
C PHE A 81 -8.86 4.07 2.05
N ARG A 82 -10.06 3.96 1.47
CA ARG A 82 -11.29 4.34 2.16
C ARG A 82 -11.57 3.52 3.42
N CYS A 83 -11.21 2.24 3.41
CA CYS A 83 -11.32 1.38 4.58
C CYS A 83 -10.30 1.75 5.65
N THR A 84 -9.04 1.98 5.26
CA THR A 84 -7.96 2.32 6.21
C THR A 84 -8.14 3.72 6.82
N GLU A 85 -8.76 4.66 6.10
CA GLU A 85 -9.15 5.98 6.63
C GLU A 85 -10.17 5.90 7.78
N MET A 86 -10.96 4.84 7.82
CA MET A 86 -11.98 4.62 8.86
C MET A 86 -11.55 3.64 9.95
N ALA A 87 -10.52 2.85 9.69
CA ALA A 87 -10.02 1.83 10.62
C ALA A 87 -9.17 2.47 11.72
N GLY A 88 -9.48 2.18 12.98
CA GLY A 88 -8.65 2.59 14.12
C GLY A 88 -7.45 1.68 14.35
N LYS A 89 -7.57 0.40 13.99
CA LYS A 89 -6.50 -0.59 14.18
C LYS A 89 -6.38 -1.52 12.98
N ILE A 90 -5.22 -1.46 12.33
CA ILE A 90 -4.87 -2.28 11.17
C ILE A 90 -3.71 -3.18 11.56
N VAL A 91 -3.81 -4.48 11.30
CA VAL A 91 -2.79 -5.47 11.70
C VAL A 91 -2.29 -6.25 10.50
N HIS A 92 -1.00 -6.28 10.34
CA HIS A 92 -0.30 -7.16 9.41
C HIS A 92 -0.19 -8.57 10.01
N ILE A 93 -0.45 -9.58 9.20
CA ILE A 93 -0.18 -10.98 9.54
C ILE A 93 1.03 -11.43 8.70
N PRO A 94 2.24 -11.56 9.29
CA PRO A 94 3.47 -11.87 8.53
C PRO A 94 3.50 -13.34 8.14
N ARG A 95 2.58 -13.72 7.29
CA ARG A 95 2.44 -15.07 6.72
C ARG A 95 1.88 -14.98 5.32
N VAL A 96 2.41 -15.80 4.42
CA VAL A 96 1.83 -15.98 3.08
C VAL A 96 0.52 -16.76 3.22
N LEU A 97 -0.60 -16.05 3.10
CA LEU A 97 -1.95 -16.61 3.19
C LEU A 97 -2.77 -16.40 1.91
N TYR A 98 -2.14 -15.85 0.88
CA TYR A 98 -2.73 -15.64 -0.43
C TYR A 98 -1.73 -16.02 -1.53
N HIS A 99 -2.22 -16.74 -2.53
CA HIS A 99 -1.45 -17.14 -3.70
C HIS A 99 -2.06 -16.53 -4.96
N TRP A 100 -1.41 -15.53 -5.52
CA TRP A 100 -1.89 -14.88 -6.74
C TRP A 100 -1.58 -15.72 -7.97
N ARG A 101 -2.62 -16.27 -8.57
CA ARG A 101 -2.48 -17.08 -9.79
C ARG A 101 -2.14 -16.21 -10.99
N VAL A 102 -0.96 -16.43 -11.57
CA VAL A 102 -0.46 -15.71 -12.74
C VAL A 102 -0.95 -16.41 -14.01
N HIS A 103 -1.47 -15.61 -14.94
CA HIS A 103 -1.84 -16.05 -16.29
C HIS A 103 -1.43 -14.98 -17.31
N SER A 104 -1.28 -15.38 -18.59
CA SER A 104 -0.74 -14.53 -19.67
C SER A 104 -1.47 -13.21 -19.94
N ALA A 105 -2.73 -13.07 -19.46
CA ALA A 105 -3.51 -11.85 -19.57
C ALA A 105 -3.49 -11.00 -18.28
N SER A 106 -2.68 -11.38 -17.28
CA SER A 106 -2.61 -10.63 -16.03
C SER A 106 -1.66 -9.43 -16.13
N THR A 107 -1.90 -8.40 -15.32
CA THR A 107 -1.01 -7.23 -15.18
C THR A 107 0.39 -7.62 -14.72
N ALA A 108 0.52 -8.78 -14.06
CA ALA A 108 1.80 -9.30 -13.61
C ALA A 108 2.74 -9.71 -14.76
N ASP A 109 2.18 -10.06 -15.93
CA ASP A 109 2.97 -10.49 -17.10
C ASP A 109 3.24 -9.34 -18.09
N ASN A 110 2.33 -8.37 -18.21
CA ASN A 110 2.49 -7.23 -19.12
C ASN A 110 1.97 -5.93 -18.47
N PRO A 111 2.80 -5.26 -17.65
CA PRO A 111 2.42 -4.01 -17.01
C PRO A 111 1.98 -2.92 -18.00
N ALA A 112 2.64 -2.80 -19.15
CA ALA A 112 2.33 -1.76 -20.15
C ALA A 112 0.94 -1.90 -20.80
N SER A 113 0.31 -3.08 -20.73
CA SER A 113 -1.00 -3.32 -21.36
C SER A 113 -2.17 -2.64 -20.62
N LYS A 114 -1.97 -2.14 -19.40
CA LYS A 114 -3.02 -1.61 -18.55
C LYS A 114 -2.66 -0.25 -17.93
N LEU A 115 -2.14 0.67 -18.73
CA LEU A 115 -1.81 2.03 -18.27
C LEU A 115 -2.96 2.71 -17.53
N TYR A 116 -4.21 2.46 -17.96
CA TYR A 116 -5.40 2.98 -17.29
C TYR A 116 -5.51 2.58 -15.80
N ALA A 117 -4.98 1.41 -15.44
CA ALA A 117 -5.00 0.94 -14.06
C ALA A 117 -4.05 1.76 -13.17
N TYR A 118 -2.91 2.17 -13.72
CA TYR A 118 -1.96 3.03 -13.00
C TYR A 118 -2.46 4.45 -12.85
N GLU A 119 -3.14 4.97 -13.88
CA GLU A 119 -3.83 6.27 -13.78
C GLU A 119 -4.98 6.21 -12.75
N ALA A 120 -5.72 5.10 -12.70
CA ALA A 120 -6.74 4.91 -11.67
C ALA A 120 -6.11 4.82 -10.26
N GLY A 121 -4.94 4.18 -10.12
CA GLY A 121 -4.17 4.16 -8.88
C GLY A 121 -3.72 5.55 -8.43
N LYS A 122 -3.20 6.37 -9.37
CA LYS A 122 -2.90 7.78 -9.11
C LYS A 122 -4.12 8.53 -8.57
N LYS A 123 -5.28 8.40 -9.22
CA LYS A 123 -6.54 9.01 -8.75
C LYS A 123 -6.93 8.51 -7.35
N ALA A 124 -6.68 7.25 -7.02
CA ALA A 124 -6.97 6.71 -5.69
C ALA A 124 -6.14 7.41 -4.60
N ILE A 125 -4.85 7.66 -4.87
CA ILE A 125 -3.97 8.41 -3.98
C ILE A 125 -4.42 9.87 -3.85
N GLU A 126 -4.69 10.55 -4.96
CA GLU A 126 -5.20 11.94 -4.98
C GLU A 126 -6.50 12.05 -4.18
N GLY A 127 -7.40 11.07 -4.35
CA GLY A 127 -8.64 10.99 -3.58
C GLY A 127 -8.41 10.78 -2.07
N ASN A 128 -7.41 9.97 -1.69
CA ASN A 128 -7.01 9.80 -0.29
C ASN A 128 -6.45 11.11 0.29
N LEU A 129 -5.53 11.78 -0.39
CA LEU A 129 -4.98 13.07 0.04
C LEU A 129 -6.11 14.08 0.30
N ALA A 130 -7.05 14.20 -0.65
CA ALA A 130 -8.16 15.13 -0.53
C ALA A 130 -9.06 14.80 0.70
N ARG A 131 -9.39 13.53 0.93
CA ARG A 131 -10.21 13.10 2.09
C ARG A 131 -9.49 13.30 3.42
N CYS A 132 -8.15 13.11 3.44
CA CYS A 132 -7.32 13.39 4.62
C CYS A 132 -7.06 14.88 4.83
N GLY A 133 -7.50 15.78 3.93
CA GLY A 133 -7.23 17.21 3.99
C GLY A 133 -5.77 17.55 3.76
N GLU A 134 -5.04 16.72 3.05
CA GLU A 134 -3.64 16.91 2.68
C GLU A 134 -3.52 17.43 1.25
N GLU A 135 -2.58 18.33 1.02
CA GLU A 135 -2.27 18.85 -0.30
C GLU A 135 -0.95 18.25 -0.80
N GLY A 136 -0.95 17.78 -2.05
CA GLY A 136 0.25 17.22 -2.67
C GLY A 136 0.02 16.93 -4.16
N THR A 137 1.11 16.68 -4.86
CA THR A 137 1.11 16.28 -6.26
C THR A 137 1.50 14.82 -6.37
N VAL A 138 0.71 14.02 -7.06
CA VAL A 138 0.98 12.60 -7.29
C VAL A 138 1.54 12.41 -8.69
N THR A 139 2.70 11.78 -8.79
CA THR A 139 3.36 11.47 -10.06
C THR A 139 3.54 9.97 -10.22
N LEU A 140 3.10 9.43 -11.35
CA LEU A 140 3.36 8.05 -11.71
C LEU A 140 4.84 7.89 -12.12
N ARG A 141 5.54 6.94 -11.52
CA ARG A 141 6.94 6.63 -11.86
C ARG A 141 7.04 5.82 -13.15
N SER A 142 8.23 5.79 -13.73
CA SER A 142 8.55 4.88 -14.84
C SER A 142 8.42 3.39 -14.45
N ASP A 143 8.61 3.09 -13.17
CA ASP A 143 8.37 1.77 -12.58
C ASP A 143 6.87 1.64 -12.30
N TYR A 144 6.14 1.02 -13.21
CA TYR A 144 4.69 0.89 -13.14
C TYR A 144 4.20 0.35 -11.79
N GLY A 145 3.18 1.03 -11.24
CA GLY A 145 2.60 0.71 -9.93
C GLY A 145 3.27 1.40 -8.74
N PHE A 146 4.31 2.25 -9.01
CA PHE A 146 4.91 3.13 -8.02
C PHE A 146 4.58 4.58 -8.30
N TYR A 147 4.41 5.35 -7.22
CA TYR A 147 4.01 6.75 -7.24
C TYR A 147 4.89 7.57 -6.31
N ASP A 148 5.22 8.78 -6.73
CA ASP A 148 5.81 9.79 -5.87
C ASP A 148 4.72 10.76 -5.43
N VAL A 149 4.69 11.08 -4.13
CA VAL A 149 3.81 12.09 -3.57
C VAL A 149 4.67 13.24 -3.06
N ASP A 150 4.57 14.37 -3.73
CA ASP A 150 5.19 15.63 -3.31
C ASP A 150 4.19 16.42 -2.46
N TYR A 151 4.34 16.32 -1.14
CA TYR A 151 3.46 16.97 -0.18
C TYR A 151 3.73 18.47 -0.10
N LYS A 152 2.69 19.25 -0.11
CA LYS A 152 2.80 20.68 0.19
C LYS A 152 3.06 20.88 1.67
N LEU A 153 4.24 21.35 1.99
CA LEU A 153 4.63 21.63 3.36
C LEU A 153 3.76 22.74 3.99
N ARG A 154 3.26 22.48 5.18
CA ARG A 154 2.53 23.45 5.99
C ARG A 154 3.47 24.08 7.02
N GLY A 155 4.00 25.26 6.67
CA GLY A 155 4.94 25.97 7.52
C GLY A 155 6.39 25.49 7.36
N THR A 156 7.24 25.92 8.29
CA THR A 156 8.68 25.64 8.31
C THR A 156 9.07 25.01 9.65
N PRO A 157 8.76 23.74 9.88
CA PRO A 157 9.10 23.07 11.14
C PRO A 157 10.64 22.98 11.28
N LEU A 158 11.12 23.13 12.52
CA LEU A 158 12.52 22.86 12.83
C LEU A 158 12.75 21.35 12.80
N VAL A 159 13.66 20.91 11.93
CA VAL A 159 14.06 19.51 11.82
C VAL A 159 15.49 19.35 12.31
N SER A 160 15.71 18.43 13.25
CA SER A 160 17.05 18.05 13.71
C SER A 160 17.48 16.75 13.04
N ILE A 161 18.63 16.80 12.35
CA ILE A 161 19.25 15.63 11.74
C ILE A 161 20.37 15.15 12.67
N LEU A 162 20.24 13.94 13.19
CA LEU A 162 21.26 13.32 14.06
C LEU A 162 22.11 12.37 13.23
N ILE A 163 23.38 12.73 13.03
CA ILE A 163 24.34 11.93 12.26
C ILE A 163 25.45 11.45 13.20
N PRO A 164 25.46 10.16 13.59
CA PRO A 164 26.59 9.63 14.36
C PRO A 164 27.86 9.64 13.51
N ASN A 165 28.88 10.33 13.99
CA ASN A 165 30.15 10.40 13.29
C ASN A 165 31.30 10.32 14.30
N LYS A 166 32.37 9.59 13.95
CA LYS A 166 33.61 9.54 14.72
C LYS A 166 34.81 9.57 13.75
N ASP A 167 35.60 10.62 13.81
CA ASP A 167 36.89 10.77 13.10
C ASP A 167 36.81 10.60 11.56
N GLN A 168 35.63 10.90 10.95
CA GLN A 168 35.34 10.73 9.52
C GLN A 168 34.78 12.04 8.93
N ALA A 169 35.55 13.13 9.00
CA ALA A 169 35.10 14.46 8.57
C ALA A 169 34.77 14.54 7.07
N ASP A 170 35.51 13.84 6.23
CA ASP A 170 35.27 13.85 4.77
C ASP A 170 33.99 13.08 4.41
N THR A 171 33.75 11.94 5.04
CA THR A 171 32.48 11.18 4.89
C THR A 171 31.29 12.03 5.34
N LEU A 172 31.41 12.73 6.48
CA LEU A 172 30.36 13.62 6.95
C LEU A 172 30.09 14.77 6.00
N ARG A 173 31.15 15.37 5.43
CA ARG A 173 31.01 16.45 4.44
C ARG A 173 30.23 15.97 3.22
N THR A 174 30.60 14.82 2.65
CA THR A 174 29.86 14.21 1.51
C THR A 174 28.40 13.90 1.83
N CYS A 175 28.10 13.58 3.09
CA CYS A 175 26.72 13.31 3.52
C CYS A 175 25.87 14.60 3.63
N LEU A 176 26.48 15.76 3.84
CA LEU A 176 25.82 17.05 4.04
C LEU A 176 25.69 17.88 2.76
N GLU A 177 26.45 17.58 1.74
CA GLU A 177 26.39 18.16 0.39
C GLU A 177 25.34 17.47 -0.49
#